data_a02bc9e9b5d10c441afa6139a7a05149
#
_entry.id   a02bc9e9b5d10c441afa6139a7a05149
#
_cell.length_a   1.000
_cell.length_b   1.000
_cell.length_c   1.000
_cell.angle_alpha   90.00
_cell.angle_beta   90.00
_cell.angle_gamma   90.00
#
_symmetry.space_group_name_H-M   'P 1'
#
loop_
_entity.id
_entity.type
_entity.pdbx_description
1 polymer ?
#
loop_
_entity_poly.entity_id
_entity_poly.type
_entity_poly.pdbx_seq_one_letter_code
_entity_poly.pdbx_strand_id
1 'polypeptide(L)'
;LHVDAAIGGVFALWEPLAPLMQGLHQADSITLNPQKLLGITKTSSMLLLRDRSKLRDAFSTGLPYMESPCSVDHGGEVGLQGTRPAEVLKLWLGLRQLGIEGIGAVLESALERKAVLKRLLADDRLLVLDGGLHLLALRPRQDDPAGSASWTEQTRQLLMREGFLLSRPSYDGHYWLKVVLGNPHTTSSHLQQLAGLISQQLQLTH
;
A
#
# COMPACT_ATOMS: atom_id res chain seq x y z
N LEU A 1 15.40 -6.33 -11.88
CA LEU A 1 14.78 -6.05 -10.59
C LEU A 1 13.40 -5.44 -10.79
N HIS A 2 12.34 -6.10 -10.24
CA HIS A 2 11.01 -5.51 -10.14
C HIS A 2 10.76 -5.05 -8.71
N VAL A 3 10.19 -3.85 -8.54
CA VAL A 3 9.77 -3.34 -7.24
C VAL A 3 8.25 -3.19 -7.22
N ASP A 4 7.59 -3.98 -6.37
CA ASP A 4 6.19 -3.75 -6.05
C ASP A 4 6.07 -2.56 -5.09
N ALA A 5 5.89 -1.39 -5.67
CA ALA A 5 5.68 -0.13 -4.95
C ALA A 5 4.19 0.29 -4.95
N ALA A 6 3.29 -0.68 -5.12
CA ALA A 6 1.85 -0.43 -5.28
C ALA A 6 1.22 0.40 -4.15
N ILE A 7 1.72 0.28 -2.92
CA ILE A 7 1.25 1.06 -1.76
C ILE A 7 2.16 2.24 -1.49
N GLY A 8 3.48 2.03 -1.54
CA GLY A 8 4.46 2.99 -1.03
C GLY A 8 5.07 3.91 -2.09
N GLY A 9 5.03 3.55 -3.37
CA GLY A 9 5.73 4.31 -4.41
C GLY A 9 5.31 5.78 -4.53
N VAL A 10 4.11 6.11 -4.11
CA VAL A 10 3.60 7.49 -4.11
C VAL A 10 4.36 8.42 -3.16
N PHE A 11 5.10 7.89 -2.18
CA PHE A 11 5.95 8.70 -1.30
C PHE A 11 7.10 9.39 -2.06
N ALA A 12 7.48 8.87 -3.22
CA ALA A 12 8.46 9.52 -4.10
C ALA A 12 7.96 10.85 -4.71
N LEU A 13 6.65 11.12 -4.67
CA LEU A 13 6.04 12.32 -5.24
C LEU A 13 6.16 13.55 -4.33
N TRP A 14 6.46 13.37 -3.05
CA TRP A 14 6.58 14.45 -2.08
C TRP A 14 8.03 14.58 -1.60
N GLU A 15 8.66 15.70 -1.94
CA GLU A 15 10.10 15.90 -1.72
C GLU A 15 10.56 15.61 -0.28
N PRO A 16 9.86 16.06 0.79
CA PRO A 16 10.28 15.77 2.16
C PRO A 16 10.30 14.28 2.52
N LEU A 17 9.51 13.45 1.81
CA LEU A 17 9.40 12.00 2.05
C LEU A 17 10.08 11.16 0.96
N ALA A 18 10.52 11.76 -0.14
CA ALA A 18 11.19 11.07 -1.23
C ALA A 18 12.45 10.27 -0.81
N PRO A 19 13.23 10.70 0.21
CA PRO A 19 14.35 9.89 0.73
C PRO A 19 13.96 8.50 1.21
N LEU A 20 12.69 8.28 1.63
CA LEU A 20 12.17 6.95 1.99
C LEU A 20 12.14 5.98 0.80
N MET A 21 12.16 6.53 -0.42
CA MET A 21 12.14 5.78 -1.67
C MET A 21 13.51 5.73 -2.36
N GLN A 22 14.58 6.00 -1.60
CA GLN A 22 15.94 5.97 -2.14
C GLN A 22 16.24 4.60 -2.77
N GLY A 23 16.84 4.59 -3.96
CA GLY A 23 17.13 3.39 -4.72
C GLY A 23 16.02 2.92 -5.66
N LEU A 24 14.78 3.46 -5.56
CA LEU A 24 13.68 3.06 -6.44
C LEU A 24 14.00 3.24 -7.94
N HIS A 25 14.79 4.26 -8.28
CA HIS A 25 15.26 4.54 -9.64
C HIS A 25 16.16 3.43 -10.22
N GLN A 26 16.67 2.50 -9.40
CA GLN A 26 17.53 1.38 -9.84
C GLN A 26 16.70 0.19 -10.35
N ALA A 27 15.38 0.18 -10.11
CA ALA A 27 14.51 -0.89 -10.58
C ALA A 27 14.40 -0.91 -12.11
N ASP A 28 14.28 -2.11 -12.69
CA ASP A 28 13.98 -2.29 -14.12
C ASP A 28 12.49 -2.06 -14.40
N SER A 29 11.66 -2.39 -13.41
CA SER A 29 10.22 -2.10 -13.45
C SER A 29 9.65 -1.82 -12.05
N ILE A 30 8.60 -0.99 -11.99
CA ILE A 30 7.94 -0.56 -10.76
C ILE A 30 6.44 -0.62 -10.96
N THR A 31 5.72 -1.29 -10.04
CA THR A 31 4.26 -1.17 -9.94
C THR A 31 3.91 -0.04 -8.99
N LEU A 32 3.00 0.86 -9.39
CA LEU A 32 2.51 1.97 -8.57
C LEU A 32 1.00 2.10 -8.71
N ASN A 33 0.28 2.17 -7.57
CA ASN A 33 -1.18 2.23 -7.56
C ASN A 33 -1.71 3.51 -6.90
N PRO A 34 -1.90 4.61 -7.64
CA PRO A 34 -2.48 5.85 -7.11
C PRO A 34 -3.88 5.66 -6.50
N GLN A 35 -4.61 4.65 -6.95
CA GLN A 35 -5.91 4.27 -6.41
C GLN A 35 -5.87 3.77 -4.94
N LYS A 36 -4.68 3.47 -4.40
CA LYS A 36 -4.53 3.05 -3.00
C LYS A 36 -4.43 4.28 -2.09
N LEU A 37 -3.24 4.75 -1.80
CA LEU A 37 -3.03 5.80 -0.80
C LEU A 37 -3.55 7.17 -1.24
N LEU A 38 -3.43 7.54 -2.51
CA LEU A 38 -3.92 8.83 -3.00
C LEU A 38 -5.45 8.84 -3.24
N GLY A 39 -6.14 7.70 -3.11
CA GLY A 39 -7.59 7.62 -3.24
C GLY A 39 -8.11 7.94 -4.65
N ILE A 40 -7.26 7.94 -5.67
CA ILE A 40 -7.71 8.14 -7.06
C ILE A 40 -8.61 6.99 -7.46
N THR A 41 -9.73 7.30 -8.08
CA THR A 41 -10.78 6.33 -8.42
C THR A 41 -10.23 5.11 -9.17
N LYS A 42 -10.64 3.91 -8.76
CA LYS A 42 -10.32 2.65 -9.46
C LYS A 42 -10.82 2.69 -10.92
N THR A 43 -10.12 2.19 -11.90
CA THR A 43 -8.87 1.42 -11.78
C THR A 43 -7.69 2.32 -12.17
N SER A 44 -6.82 2.70 -11.27
CA SER A 44 -5.64 3.50 -11.58
C SER A 44 -4.41 2.77 -11.04
N SER A 45 -3.81 1.96 -11.88
CA SER A 45 -2.58 1.22 -11.62
C SER A 45 -1.59 1.46 -12.74
N MET A 46 -0.33 1.62 -12.40
CA MET A 46 0.75 1.96 -13.33
C MET A 46 1.84 0.91 -13.25
N LEU A 47 2.37 0.55 -14.41
CA LEU A 47 3.64 -0.16 -14.55
C LEU A 47 4.64 0.81 -15.19
N LEU A 48 5.66 1.16 -14.45
CA LEU A 48 6.77 1.97 -14.93
C LEU A 48 7.91 1.03 -15.34
N LEU A 49 8.51 1.28 -16.48
CA LEU A 49 9.60 0.47 -17.03
C LEU A 49 10.78 1.37 -17.37
N ARG A 50 11.98 0.90 -17.07
CA ARG A 50 13.23 1.55 -17.48
C ARG A 50 13.38 1.50 -19.00
N ASP A 51 13.09 0.34 -19.58
CA ASP A 51 13.15 0.09 -21.01
C ASP A 51 11.76 -0.24 -21.55
N ARG A 52 11.16 0.77 -22.23
CA ARG A 52 9.83 0.63 -22.82
C ARG A 52 9.75 -0.39 -23.94
N SER A 53 10.86 -0.68 -24.65
CA SER A 53 10.87 -1.65 -25.74
C SER A 53 10.43 -3.04 -25.28
N LYS A 54 10.68 -3.39 -24.01
CA LYS A 54 10.27 -4.66 -23.39
C LYS A 54 8.76 -4.91 -23.41
N LEU A 55 7.94 -3.85 -23.44
CA LEU A 55 6.49 -4.02 -23.60
C LEU A 55 6.15 -4.59 -24.97
N ARG A 56 6.82 -4.09 -26.01
CA ARG A 56 6.63 -4.55 -27.38
C ARG A 56 7.11 -5.99 -27.56
N ASP A 57 8.28 -6.31 -27.01
CA ASP A 57 8.82 -7.67 -27.01
C ASP A 57 7.87 -8.68 -26.37
N ALA A 58 7.14 -8.25 -25.31
CA ALA A 58 6.24 -9.11 -24.55
C ALA A 58 4.81 -9.19 -25.10
N PHE A 59 4.31 -8.15 -25.75
CA PHE A 59 2.88 -8.01 -26.06
C PHE A 59 2.56 -7.80 -27.53
N SER A 60 3.54 -7.56 -28.41
CA SER A 60 3.28 -7.37 -29.83
C SER A 60 2.60 -8.60 -30.46
N THR A 61 1.50 -8.34 -31.13
CA THR A 61 0.72 -9.40 -31.81
C THR A 61 1.16 -9.61 -33.24
N GLY A 62 1.87 -8.65 -33.86
CA GLY A 62 2.23 -8.65 -35.25
C GLY A 62 1.04 -8.57 -36.22
N LEU A 63 -0.14 -8.17 -35.74
CA LEU A 63 -1.34 -8.07 -36.57
C LEU A 63 -1.28 -6.81 -37.44
N PRO A 64 -1.47 -6.93 -38.76
CA PRO A 64 -1.28 -5.81 -39.70
C PRO A 64 -2.13 -4.57 -39.39
N TYR A 65 -3.34 -4.75 -38.88
CA TYR A 65 -4.22 -3.63 -38.50
C TYR A 65 -3.82 -2.93 -37.20
N MET A 66 -2.87 -3.50 -36.47
CA MET A 66 -2.29 -2.90 -35.24
C MET A 66 -1.04 -2.06 -35.54
N GLU A 67 -0.56 -2.07 -36.78
CA GLU A 67 0.54 -1.22 -37.20
C GLU A 67 0.10 0.26 -37.14
N SER A 68 0.85 1.05 -36.40
CA SER A 68 0.58 2.50 -36.31
C SER A 68 1.06 3.20 -37.59
N PRO A 69 0.23 4.02 -38.24
CA PRO A 69 0.66 4.80 -39.42
C PRO A 69 1.61 5.94 -39.05
N CYS A 70 1.83 6.19 -37.78
CA CYS A 70 2.78 7.16 -37.23
C CYS A 70 3.74 6.45 -36.26
N SER A 71 4.87 7.09 -35.98
CA SER A 71 5.93 6.55 -35.12
C SER A 71 5.54 6.29 -33.66
N VAL A 72 4.27 6.43 -33.32
CA VAL A 72 3.74 6.20 -31.95
C VAL A 72 3.26 4.75 -31.86
N ASP A 73 3.71 4.04 -30.82
CA ASP A 73 3.27 2.66 -30.56
C ASP A 73 1.75 2.58 -30.43
N HIS A 74 1.15 1.60 -31.09
CA HIS A 74 -0.25 1.29 -30.88
C HIS A 74 -0.44 0.70 -29.47
N GLY A 75 -1.38 1.25 -28.69
CA GLY A 75 -1.57 0.83 -27.29
C GLY A 75 -1.85 -0.67 -27.11
N GLY A 76 -2.46 -1.33 -28.10
CA GLY A 76 -2.69 -2.77 -28.10
C GLY A 76 -1.45 -3.63 -28.31
N GLU A 77 -0.34 -3.04 -28.81
CA GLU A 77 0.94 -3.73 -29.02
C GLU A 77 1.88 -3.62 -27.80
N VAL A 78 1.45 -2.92 -26.74
CA VAL A 78 2.25 -2.69 -25.53
C VAL A 78 1.53 -3.12 -24.25
N GLY A 79 0.52 -3.97 -24.36
CA GLY A 79 -0.24 -4.49 -23.22
C GLY A 79 -1.29 -5.51 -23.64
N LEU A 80 -1.95 -6.15 -22.67
CA LEU A 80 -2.95 -7.20 -22.90
C LEU A 80 -4.24 -6.70 -23.55
N GLN A 81 -4.58 -5.43 -23.38
CA GLN A 81 -5.84 -4.87 -23.89
C GLN A 81 -5.60 -4.07 -25.18
N GLY A 82 -6.37 -4.35 -26.21
CA GLY A 82 -6.46 -3.50 -27.40
C GLY A 82 -7.24 -2.22 -27.06
N THR A 83 -8.57 -2.26 -27.22
CA THR A 83 -9.45 -1.16 -26.79
C THR A 83 -9.56 -1.15 -25.27
N ARG A 84 -9.36 0.02 -24.67
CA ARG A 84 -9.42 0.20 -23.21
C ARG A 84 -10.07 1.51 -22.84
N PRO A 85 -10.71 1.62 -21.65
CA PRO A 85 -11.21 2.91 -21.16
C PRO A 85 -10.06 3.88 -20.90
N ALA A 86 -10.32 5.18 -21.03
CA ALA A 86 -9.35 6.25 -20.82
C ALA A 86 -9.08 6.50 -19.32
N GLU A 87 -8.68 5.44 -18.59
CA GLU A 87 -8.44 5.48 -17.14
C GLU A 87 -7.37 6.52 -16.73
N VAL A 88 -6.46 6.84 -17.65
CA VAL A 88 -5.43 7.89 -17.44
C VAL A 88 -6.05 9.26 -17.16
N LEU A 89 -7.27 9.54 -17.65
CA LEU A 89 -7.98 10.79 -17.34
C LEU A 89 -8.33 10.90 -15.85
N LYS A 90 -8.71 9.81 -15.21
CA LYS A 90 -8.96 9.79 -13.76
C LYS A 90 -7.69 10.09 -12.98
N LEU A 91 -6.57 9.49 -13.38
CA LEU A 91 -5.27 9.76 -12.78
C LEU A 91 -4.89 11.25 -12.95
N TRP A 92 -4.99 11.76 -14.16
CA TRP A 92 -4.65 13.16 -14.44
C TRP A 92 -5.53 14.14 -13.65
N LEU A 93 -6.85 13.91 -13.63
CA LEU A 93 -7.80 14.75 -12.88
C LEU A 93 -7.53 14.67 -11.37
N GLY A 94 -7.30 13.46 -10.83
CA GLY A 94 -7.00 13.27 -9.41
C GLY A 94 -5.70 13.96 -8.99
N LEU A 95 -4.64 13.83 -9.77
CA LEU A 95 -3.37 14.53 -9.50
C LEU A 95 -3.52 16.06 -9.61
N ARG A 96 -4.28 16.54 -10.60
CA ARG A 96 -4.59 17.97 -10.75
C ARG A 96 -5.42 18.51 -9.59
N GLN A 97 -6.39 17.72 -9.10
CA GLN A 97 -7.23 18.08 -7.96
C GLN A 97 -6.44 18.15 -6.66
N LEU A 98 -5.58 17.18 -6.41
CA LEU A 98 -4.76 17.15 -5.19
C LEU A 98 -3.66 18.24 -5.23
N GLY A 99 -3.01 18.41 -6.35
CA GLY A 99 -1.78 19.18 -6.42
C GLY A 99 -0.67 18.56 -5.56
N ILE A 100 0.51 19.17 -5.58
CA ILE A 100 1.66 18.63 -4.83
C ILE A 100 1.45 18.75 -3.32
N GLU A 101 0.88 19.83 -2.85
CA GLU A 101 0.59 20.07 -1.43
C GLU A 101 -0.47 19.11 -0.90
N GLY A 102 -1.52 18.84 -1.68
CA GLY A 102 -2.55 17.86 -1.31
C GLY A 102 -1.99 16.44 -1.25
N ILE A 103 -1.11 16.07 -2.17
CA ILE A 103 -0.38 14.80 -2.12
C ILE A 103 0.46 14.74 -0.83
N GLY A 104 1.26 15.77 -0.53
CA GLY A 104 2.06 15.87 0.69
C GLY A 104 1.20 15.69 1.94
N ALA A 105 0.11 16.43 2.06
CA ALA A 105 -0.81 16.35 3.20
C ALA A 105 -1.38 14.94 3.41
N VAL A 106 -1.76 14.23 2.35
CA VAL A 106 -2.25 12.84 2.44
C VAL A 106 -1.16 11.91 2.98
N LEU A 107 0.07 12.05 2.49
CA LEU A 107 1.20 11.19 2.87
C LEU A 107 1.63 11.45 4.32
N GLU A 108 1.79 12.69 4.70
CA GLU A 108 2.17 13.10 6.05
C GLU A 108 1.13 12.68 7.08
N SER A 109 -0.16 12.94 6.83
CA SER A 109 -1.24 12.49 7.71
C SER A 109 -1.29 10.97 7.90
N ALA A 110 -0.90 10.18 6.87
CA ALA A 110 -0.81 8.74 7.01
C ALA A 110 0.32 8.32 7.97
N LEU A 111 1.47 9.00 7.91
CA LEU A 111 2.58 8.79 8.85
C LEU A 111 2.26 9.28 10.27
N GLU A 112 1.55 10.40 10.41
CA GLU A 112 1.08 10.90 11.72
C GLU A 112 0.15 9.90 12.38
N ARG A 113 -0.84 9.35 11.66
CA ARG A 113 -1.73 8.29 12.18
C ARG A 113 -0.93 7.07 12.63
N LYS A 114 0.10 6.68 11.89
CA LYS A 114 1.01 5.60 12.29
C LYS A 114 1.73 5.93 13.60
N ALA A 115 2.30 7.13 13.70
CA ALA A 115 3.00 7.55 14.90
C ALA A 115 2.09 7.60 16.14
N VAL A 116 0.84 8.05 15.97
CA VAL A 116 -0.17 8.03 17.04
C VAL A 116 -0.48 6.59 17.47
N LEU A 117 -0.81 5.71 16.53
CA LEU A 117 -1.15 4.32 16.87
C LEU A 117 0.03 3.60 17.51
N LYS A 118 1.25 3.79 17.01
CA LYS A 118 2.46 3.20 17.59
C LYS A 118 2.65 3.59 19.06
N ARG A 119 2.39 4.86 19.42
CA ARG A 119 2.44 5.32 20.82
C ARG A 119 1.35 4.67 21.68
N LEU A 120 0.14 4.53 21.15
CA LEU A 120 -0.99 3.89 21.85
C LEU A 120 -0.76 2.39 22.08
N LEU A 121 0.02 1.73 21.21
CA LEU A 121 0.37 0.31 21.29
C LEU A 121 1.72 0.07 22.01
N ALA A 122 2.24 1.04 22.76
CA ALA A 122 3.47 0.90 23.53
C ALA A 122 3.21 -0.01 24.76
N ASP A 123 3.36 -1.31 24.54
CA ASP A 123 3.20 -2.38 25.55
C ASP A 123 4.32 -3.41 25.32
N ASP A 124 5.07 -3.72 26.37
CA ASP A 124 6.21 -4.64 26.29
C ASP A 124 5.83 -6.06 25.90
N ARG A 125 4.56 -6.43 26.03
CA ARG A 125 4.02 -7.73 25.61
C ARG A 125 3.75 -7.80 24.11
N LEU A 126 3.73 -6.65 23.41
CA LEU A 126 3.60 -6.57 21.95
C LEU A 126 4.96 -6.46 21.28
N LEU A 127 5.11 -7.19 20.18
CA LEU A 127 6.13 -6.94 19.19
C LEU A 127 5.49 -6.17 18.04
N VAL A 128 5.99 -4.95 17.79
CA VAL A 128 5.52 -4.09 16.71
C VAL A 128 6.62 -3.94 15.67
N LEU A 129 6.39 -4.43 14.47
CA LEU A 129 7.22 -4.14 13.30
C LEU A 129 6.80 -2.81 12.70
N ASP A 130 7.71 -1.86 12.76
CA ASP A 130 7.55 -0.51 12.21
C ASP A 130 8.26 -0.42 10.86
N GLY A 131 7.50 -0.50 9.77
CA GLY A 131 8.00 -0.20 8.45
C GLY A 131 8.23 1.31 8.25
N GLY A 132 9.08 1.70 7.30
CA GLY A 132 9.37 3.12 6.99
C GLY A 132 8.16 3.93 6.51
N LEU A 133 7.06 3.26 6.10
CA LEU A 133 5.86 3.89 5.54
C LEU A 133 4.69 3.84 6.55
N HIS A 134 3.47 4.01 6.07
CA HIS A 134 2.23 4.08 6.87
C HIS A 134 1.68 2.72 7.31
N LEU A 135 2.54 1.74 7.49
CA LEU A 135 2.21 0.36 7.87
C LEU A 135 2.80 0.01 9.22
N LEU A 136 2.04 -0.74 10.02
CA LEU A 136 2.53 -1.45 11.19
C LEU A 136 2.11 -2.91 11.10
N ALA A 137 2.92 -3.82 11.64
CA ALA A 137 2.51 -5.17 11.91
C ALA A 137 2.77 -5.50 13.38
N LEU A 138 1.87 -6.25 14.01
CA LEU A 138 1.96 -6.53 15.44
C LEU A 138 1.55 -7.97 15.76
N ARG A 139 2.18 -8.52 16.80
CA ARG A 139 1.86 -9.80 17.41
C ARG A 139 2.27 -9.81 18.89
N PRO A 140 1.84 -10.78 19.69
CA PRO A 140 2.44 -10.99 21.01
C PRO A 140 3.96 -11.20 20.91
N ARG A 141 4.69 -10.68 21.87
CA ARG A 141 6.17 -10.78 21.89
C ARG A 141 6.67 -12.20 22.12
N GLN A 142 5.87 -13.04 22.77
CA GLN A 142 6.22 -14.43 23.00
C GLN A 142 6.58 -15.13 21.68
N ASP A 143 7.71 -15.85 21.68
CA ASP A 143 8.18 -16.58 20.52
C ASP A 143 7.52 -17.97 20.44
N ASP A 144 6.20 -17.96 20.32
CA ASP A 144 5.34 -19.13 20.14
C ASP A 144 4.50 -18.95 18.86
N PRO A 145 4.82 -19.66 17.77
CA PRO A 145 4.07 -19.59 16.53
C PRO A 145 2.59 -19.98 16.68
N ALA A 146 2.28 -20.98 17.50
CA ALA A 146 0.91 -21.44 17.71
C ALA A 146 0.09 -20.44 18.51
N GLY A 147 0.66 -19.90 19.60
CA GLY A 147 0.04 -18.83 20.38
C GLY A 147 -0.13 -17.56 19.57
N SER A 148 0.87 -17.18 18.77
CA SER A 148 0.79 -16.05 17.83
C SER A 148 -0.33 -16.25 16.79
N ALA A 149 -0.49 -17.46 16.26
CA ALA A 149 -1.54 -17.79 15.30
C ALA A 149 -2.93 -17.68 15.94
N SER A 150 -3.11 -18.23 17.13
CA SER A 150 -4.37 -18.18 17.88
C SER A 150 -4.76 -16.75 18.25
N TRP A 151 -3.82 -16.02 18.86
CA TRP A 151 -4.06 -14.64 19.28
C TRP A 151 -4.41 -13.72 18.12
N THR A 152 -3.64 -13.78 17.03
CA THR A 152 -3.90 -12.92 15.86
C THR A 152 -5.24 -13.21 15.20
N GLU A 153 -5.69 -14.49 15.19
CA GLU A 153 -6.99 -14.85 14.64
C GLU A 153 -8.13 -14.36 15.53
N GLN A 154 -8.06 -14.61 16.84
CA GLN A 154 -9.09 -14.19 17.80
C GLN A 154 -9.20 -12.63 17.82
N THR A 155 -8.05 -11.95 17.87
CA THR A 155 -8.01 -10.49 17.85
C THR A 155 -8.59 -9.95 16.54
N ARG A 156 -8.24 -10.53 15.41
CA ARG A 156 -8.79 -10.13 14.10
C ARG A 156 -10.31 -10.29 14.06
N GLN A 157 -10.84 -11.39 14.59
CA GLN A 157 -12.30 -11.63 14.64
C GLN A 157 -13.01 -10.62 15.56
N LEU A 158 -12.44 -10.31 16.72
CA LEU A 158 -12.95 -9.26 17.60
C LEU A 158 -12.97 -7.92 16.88
N LEU A 159 -11.85 -7.52 16.29
CA LEU A 159 -11.71 -6.26 15.57
C LEU A 159 -12.70 -6.13 14.41
N MET A 160 -12.96 -7.23 13.67
CA MET A 160 -13.96 -7.24 12.59
C MET A 160 -15.37 -6.98 13.11
N ARG A 161 -15.76 -7.50 14.27
CA ARG A 161 -17.07 -7.24 14.89
C ARG A 161 -17.21 -5.78 15.30
N GLU A 162 -16.12 -5.16 15.69
CA GLU A 162 -16.03 -3.74 16.10
C GLU A 162 -15.77 -2.78 14.92
N GLY A 163 -15.85 -3.28 13.68
CA GLY A 163 -15.73 -2.46 12.47
C GLY A 163 -14.30 -2.22 11.97
N PHE A 164 -13.30 -2.90 12.52
CA PHE A 164 -11.90 -2.80 12.07
C PHE A 164 -11.49 -4.01 11.25
N LEU A 165 -11.07 -3.78 10.00
CA LEU A 165 -10.58 -4.84 9.13
C LEU A 165 -9.06 -4.78 9.00
N LEU A 166 -8.37 -5.71 9.67
CA LEU A 166 -6.93 -5.88 9.58
C LEU A 166 -6.60 -7.13 8.76
N SER A 167 -5.53 -7.07 7.97
CA SER A 167 -4.99 -8.27 7.32
C SER A 167 -4.10 -9.06 8.27
N ARG A 168 -3.97 -10.36 8.00
CA ARG A 168 -3.24 -11.31 8.85
C ARG A 168 -2.22 -12.08 8.01
N PRO A 169 -1.11 -11.44 7.58
CA PRO A 169 -0.04 -12.10 6.84
C PRO A 169 0.77 -13.03 7.75
N SER A 170 1.42 -14.04 7.12
CA SER A 170 2.48 -14.83 7.73
C SER A 170 3.83 -14.25 7.32
N TYR A 171 4.72 -14.09 8.28
CA TYR A 171 6.10 -13.64 8.07
C TYR A 171 6.99 -14.21 9.18
N ASP A 172 8.14 -14.75 8.80
CA ASP A 172 9.14 -15.33 9.72
C ASP A 172 8.55 -16.36 10.70
N GLY A 173 7.77 -17.31 10.15
CA GLY A 173 7.14 -18.39 10.91
C GLY A 173 5.97 -17.97 11.81
N HIS A 174 5.62 -16.69 11.87
CA HIS A 174 4.55 -16.14 12.71
C HIS A 174 3.45 -15.49 11.91
N TYR A 175 2.23 -15.45 12.47
CA TYR A 175 1.14 -14.62 11.98
C TYR A 175 1.18 -13.23 12.63
N TRP A 176 0.87 -12.23 11.85
CA TRP A 176 0.89 -10.83 12.24
C TRP A 176 -0.45 -10.16 11.93
N LEU A 177 -0.88 -9.26 12.77
CA LEU A 177 -1.92 -8.29 12.41
C LEU A 177 -1.28 -7.09 11.73
N LYS A 178 -1.63 -6.85 10.47
CA LYS A 178 -1.10 -5.72 9.70
C LYS A 178 -2.13 -4.61 9.64
N VAL A 179 -1.72 -3.43 10.09
CA VAL A 179 -2.51 -2.18 10.05
C VAL A 179 -2.01 -1.30 8.93
N VAL A 180 -2.93 -0.81 8.10
CA VAL A 180 -2.67 0.13 7.01
C VAL A 180 -3.34 1.46 7.35
N LEU A 181 -2.56 2.51 7.54
CA LEU A 181 -3.03 3.80 8.07
C LEU A 181 -3.24 4.88 6.99
N GLY A 182 -3.50 4.42 5.76
CA GLY A 182 -3.71 5.29 4.61
C GLY A 182 -5.11 5.89 4.49
N ASN A 183 -6.11 5.40 5.23
CA ASN A 183 -7.47 5.95 5.15
C ASN A 183 -7.53 7.35 5.79
N PRO A 184 -7.84 8.42 5.00
CA PRO A 184 -7.86 9.79 5.52
C PRO A 184 -8.99 10.03 6.54
N HIS A 185 -10.02 9.19 6.58
CA HIS A 185 -11.14 9.29 7.52
C HIS A 185 -10.87 8.60 8.86
N THR A 186 -9.70 8.00 9.04
CA THR A 186 -9.30 7.43 10.34
C THR A 186 -8.96 8.56 11.32
N THR A 187 -9.75 8.67 12.37
CA THR A 187 -9.62 9.70 13.44
C THR A 187 -8.79 9.17 14.61
N SER A 188 -8.37 10.09 15.50
CA SER A 188 -7.70 9.72 16.76
C SER A 188 -8.57 8.82 17.64
N SER A 189 -9.91 9.02 17.65
CA SER A 189 -10.85 8.16 18.37
C SER A 189 -10.83 6.73 17.85
N HIS A 190 -10.81 6.54 16.51
CA HIS A 190 -10.68 5.21 15.91
C HIS A 190 -9.37 4.53 16.33
N LEU A 191 -8.26 5.29 16.39
CA LEU A 191 -6.95 4.73 16.78
C LEU A 191 -6.94 4.35 18.26
N GLN A 192 -7.56 5.14 19.14
CA GLN A 192 -7.71 4.84 20.55
C GLN A 192 -8.56 3.60 20.79
N GLN A 193 -9.70 3.49 20.09
CA GLN A 193 -10.56 2.31 20.15
C GLN A 193 -9.82 1.05 19.67
N LEU A 194 -9.14 1.12 18.54
CA LEU A 194 -8.35 0.02 18.01
C LEU A 194 -7.28 -0.45 19.02
N ALA A 195 -6.52 0.49 19.57
CA ALA A 195 -5.48 0.19 20.56
C ALA A 195 -6.07 -0.42 21.85
N GLY A 196 -7.20 0.10 22.33
CA GLY A 196 -7.91 -0.42 23.50
C GLY A 196 -8.35 -1.87 23.32
N LEU A 197 -8.94 -2.21 22.17
CA LEU A 197 -9.36 -3.58 21.84
C LEU A 197 -8.16 -4.56 21.75
N ILE A 198 -7.06 -4.11 21.16
CA ILE A 198 -5.82 -4.91 21.10
C ILE A 198 -5.26 -5.14 22.51
N SER A 199 -5.21 -4.11 23.34
CA SER A 199 -4.72 -4.21 24.73
C SER A 199 -5.61 -5.12 25.59
N GLN A 200 -6.93 -5.06 25.42
CA GLN A 200 -7.86 -5.95 26.08
C GLN A 200 -7.58 -7.41 25.71
N GLN A 201 -7.37 -7.69 24.44
CA GLN A 201 -7.09 -9.04 23.95
C GLN A 201 -5.75 -9.59 24.46
N LEU A 202 -4.75 -8.73 24.71
CA LEU A 202 -3.49 -9.11 25.32
C LEU A 202 -3.64 -9.54 26.79
N GLN A 203 -4.63 -8.98 27.51
CA GLN A 203 -4.88 -9.35 28.92
C GLN A 203 -5.54 -10.73 29.05
N LEU A 204 -6.26 -11.18 28.03
CA LEU A 204 -6.97 -12.47 28.03
C LEU A 204 -6.07 -13.66 27.69
N THR A 205 -4.83 -13.41 27.32
CA THR A 205 -3.87 -14.44 26.83
C THR A 205 -2.92 -14.94 27.94
N HIS A 206 -3.24 -14.66 29.20
CA HIS A 206 -2.48 -15.13 30.38
C HIS A 206 -3.24 -16.14 31.19
#